data_1b8325493cc1232d0e92448ed9254a85
#
_entry.id   1b8325493cc1232d0e92448ed9254a85
#
_cell.length_a   1.000
_cell.length_b   1.000
_cell.length_c   1.000
_cell.angle_alpha   90.00
_cell.angle_beta   90.00
_cell.angle_gamma   90.00
#
_symmetry.space_group_name_H-M   'P 1'
#
loop_
_entity.id
_entity.type
_entity.pdbx_description
1 polymer ?
#
loop_
_entity_poly.entity_id
_entity_poly.type
_entity_poly.pdbx_seq_one_letter_code
_entity_poly.pdbx_strand_id
1 'polypeptide(L)'
;YYMLENGVAVIETASCAGLPLAGDRADPTVTTTAGVGMLIRDAVNRGAKRIVLGLGGSATNDCGAGMASELDFRFLDKNNNSFVPVGGTLIDVEHIIPPEKPVDIPVVAACDVTNPLFGVDGAAYVFAPQKGANAEQVGLLDRGLHHMADILKRDLNFNSENLPGAGAAGGEDDADAAGRSATDADGGRAGGERPGACARILSGAPDGLGAAGAAAGGMGDVSP
;
A
#
# COMPACT_ATOMS: atom_id res chain seq x y z
N TYR A 1 12.26 10.13 6.37
CA TYR A 1 11.58 11.04 7.31
C TYR A 1 10.09 11.13 6.98
N TYR A 2 9.28 11.62 7.91
CA TYR A 2 7.85 11.88 7.75
C TYR A 2 7.47 13.09 8.59
N MET A 3 6.29 13.64 8.34
CA MET A 3 5.71 14.73 9.13
C MET A 3 4.67 14.13 10.09
N LEU A 4 4.72 14.54 11.37
CA LEU A 4 3.71 14.18 12.37
C LEU A 4 3.15 15.46 13.00
N GLU A 5 1.89 15.77 12.70
CA GLU A 5 1.22 16.95 13.21
C GLU A 5 -0.21 16.64 13.61
N ASN A 6 -0.66 17.08 14.76
CA ASN A 6 -2.02 16.88 15.29
C ASN A 6 -2.47 15.40 15.29
N GLY A 7 -1.52 14.47 15.46
CA GLY A 7 -1.78 13.04 15.43
C GLY A 7 -1.92 12.43 14.02
N VAL A 8 -1.69 13.19 12.97
CA VAL A 8 -1.64 12.70 11.59
C VAL A 8 -0.18 12.59 11.15
N ALA A 9 0.22 11.39 10.75
CA ALA A 9 1.53 11.16 10.14
C ALA A 9 1.38 11.13 8.61
N VAL A 10 2.15 11.97 7.92
CA VAL A 10 2.23 11.98 6.46
C VAL A 10 3.57 11.36 6.06
N ILE A 11 3.53 10.23 5.38
CA ILE A 11 4.69 9.45 4.95
C ILE A 11 4.69 9.39 3.44
N GLU A 12 5.80 9.74 2.80
CA GLU A 12 5.99 9.55 1.36
C GLU A 12 6.83 8.30 1.12
N THR A 13 6.31 7.35 0.34
CA THR A 13 7.02 6.13 -0.07
C THR A 13 8.36 6.46 -0.70
N ALA A 14 8.40 7.49 -1.55
CA ALA A 14 9.63 7.94 -2.23
C ALA A 14 10.75 8.35 -1.26
N SER A 15 10.43 8.75 -0.03
CA SER A 15 11.42 9.18 0.97
C SER A 15 12.30 8.04 1.51
N CYS A 16 11.87 6.78 1.33
CA CYS A 16 12.59 5.59 1.85
C CYS A 16 12.64 4.40 0.87
N ALA A 17 11.78 4.40 -0.16
CA ALA A 17 11.70 3.34 -1.17
C ALA A 17 11.58 3.91 -2.59
N GLY A 18 12.05 5.15 -2.82
CA GLY A 18 11.86 5.90 -4.06
C GLY A 18 12.92 5.69 -5.11
N LEU A 19 12.56 5.96 -6.37
CA LEU A 19 13.47 5.95 -7.53
C LEU A 19 14.71 6.82 -7.34
N PRO A 20 14.63 8.05 -6.77
CA PRO A 20 15.83 8.86 -6.54
C PRO A 20 16.86 8.20 -5.61
N LEU A 21 16.43 7.35 -4.68
CA LEU A 21 17.32 6.61 -3.79
C LEU A 21 17.96 5.39 -4.47
N ALA A 22 17.21 4.73 -5.35
CA ALA A 22 17.69 3.59 -6.13
C ALA A 22 18.67 4.04 -7.22
N GLY A 23 18.43 5.20 -7.86
CA GLY A 23 19.26 5.76 -8.93
C GLY A 23 19.44 4.77 -10.08
N ASP A 24 20.66 4.73 -10.64
CA ASP A 24 21.02 3.84 -11.77
C ASP A 24 20.96 2.33 -11.43
N ARG A 25 20.74 1.99 -10.16
CA ARG A 25 20.60 0.61 -9.68
C ARG A 25 19.16 0.20 -9.42
N ALA A 26 18.21 0.97 -9.93
CA ALA A 26 16.80 0.65 -9.79
C ALA A 26 16.50 -0.72 -10.42
N ASP A 27 15.99 -1.62 -9.61
CA ASP A 27 15.57 -2.97 -10.01
C ASP A 27 14.38 -3.39 -9.13
N PRO A 28 13.15 -3.36 -9.66
CA PRO A 28 11.95 -3.66 -8.88
C PRO A 28 11.84 -5.13 -8.48
N THR A 29 12.71 -6.01 -8.97
CA THR A 29 12.77 -7.41 -8.53
C THR A 29 13.41 -7.58 -7.16
N VAL A 30 14.22 -6.60 -6.70
CA VAL A 30 14.98 -6.67 -5.43
C VAL A 30 14.72 -5.50 -4.48
N THR A 31 14.10 -4.43 -4.96
CA THR A 31 13.74 -3.29 -4.09
C THR A 31 12.56 -3.65 -3.17
N THR A 32 12.47 -2.98 -2.02
CA THR A 32 11.51 -3.31 -0.96
C THR A 32 10.86 -2.09 -0.34
N THR A 33 9.62 -2.25 0.09
CA THR A 33 8.86 -1.26 0.86
C THR A 33 9.13 -1.32 2.38
N ALA A 34 10.11 -2.10 2.85
CA ALA A 34 10.40 -2.25 4.28
C ALA A 34 10.62 -0.90 5.00
N GLY A 35 11.33 0.05 4.36
CA GLY A 35 11.51 1.38 4.91
C GLY A 35 10.21 2.13 5.22
N VAL A 36 9.16 1.89 4.44
CA VAL A 36 7.82 2.45 4.69
C VAL A 36 7.23 1.86 5.97
N GLY A 37 7.32 0.54 6.15
CA GLY A 37 6.87 -0.14 7.37
C GLY A 37 7.58 0.36 8.62
N MET A 38 8.90 0.59 8.54
CA MET A 38 9.68 1.19 9.64
C MET A 38 9.17 2.59 10.01
N LEU A 39 8.86 3.44 9.01
CA LEU A 39 8.32 4.78 9.26
C LEU A 39 6.92 4.73 9.87
N ILE A 40 6.06 3.81 9.40
CA ILE A 40 4.73 3.60 9.98
C ILE A 40 4.85 3.18 11.45
N ARG A 41 5.71 2.20 11.75
CA ARG A 41 5.93 1.73 13.13
C ARG A 41 6.44 2.85 14.04
N ASP A 42 7.40 3.67 13.58
CA ASP A 42 7.92 4.80 14.35
C ASP A 42 6.83 5.86 14.57
N ALA A 43 6.01 6.18 13.55
CA ALA A 43 4.91 7.12 13.68
C ALA A 43 3.86 6.67 14.71
N VAL A 44 3.49 5.38 14.69
CA VAL A 44 2.58 4.77 15.68
C VAL A 44 3.16 4.87 17.09
N ASN A 45 4.43 4.53 17.26
CA ASN A 45 5.13 4.60 18.54
C ASN A 45 5.22 6.03 19.09
N ARG A 46 5.23 7.04 18.22
CA ARG A 46 5.19 8.48 18.57
C ARG A 46 3.79 9.01 18.76
N GLY A 47 2.76 8.16 18.71
CA GLY A 47 1.38 8.51 19.01
C GLY A 47 0.58 9.03 17.82
N ALA A 48 0.96 8.68 16.59
CA ALA A 48 0.10 8.91 15.44
C ALA A 48 -1.25 8.21 15.65
N LYS A 49 -2.32 8.87 15.25
CA LYS A 49 -3.70 8.37 15.29
C LYS A 49 -4.26 8.12 13.90
N ARG A 50 -3.58 8.56 12.87
CA ARG A 50 -3.89 8.39 11.45
C ARG A 50 -2.59 8.48 10.65
N ILE A 51 -2.50 7.68 9.58
CA ILE A 51 -1.41 7.75 8.61
C ILE A 51 -1.99 8.11 7.25
N VAL A 52 -1.33 9.05 6.57
CA VAL A 52 -1.53 9.32 5.15
C VAL A 52 -0.25 8.88 4.44
N LEU A 53 -0.38 7.92 3.54
CA LEU A 53 0.72 7.34 2.80
C LEU A 53 0.67 7.80 1.34
N GLY A 54 1.62 8.66 0.94
CA GLY A 54 1.82 9.03 -0.45
C GLY A 54 2.55 7.90 -1.18
N LEU A 55 1.99 7.42 -2.29
CA LEU A 55 2.52 6.29 -3.05
C LEU A 55 3.44 6.71 -4.21
N GLY A 56 3.55 8.02 -4.54
CA GLY A 56 4.30 8.62 -5.64
C GLY A 56 5.82 8.35 -5.61
N GLY A 57 6.45 8.07 -6.77
CA GLY A 57 7.91 7.96 -6.98
C GLY A 57 8.60 6.72 -6.44
N SER A 58 7.89 5.58 -6.16
CA SER A 58 8.51 4.36 -5.64
C SER A 58 9.36 3.61 -6.66
N ALA A 59 10.35 2.89 -6.17
CA ALA A 59 11.20 1.99 -6.96
C ALA A 59 10.81 0.51 -6.81
N THR A 60 9.70 0.22 -6.11
CA THR A 60 9.35 -1.12 -5.65
C THR A 60 8.21 -1.75 -6.46
N ASN A 61 8.14 -3.07 -6.46
CA ASN A 61 7.03 -3.86 -7.00
C ASN A 61 6.79 -5.11 -6.12
N ASP A 62 6.85 -4.93 -4.81
CA ASP A 62 6.80 -6.01 -3.83
C ASP A 62 5.41 -6.21 -3.19
N CYS A 63 4.35 -5.65 -3.79
CA CYS A 63 2.98 -5.74 -3.26
C CYS A 63 2.85 -5.26 -1.81
N GLY A 64 3.76 -4.37 -1.35
CA GLY A 64 3.81 -3.92 0.04
C GLY A 64 4.30 -4.98 1.03
N ALA A 65 4.85 -6.11 0.57
CA ALA A 65 5.27 -7.21 1.43
C ALA A 65 6.39 -6.82 2.40
N GLY A 66 7.35 -5.98 1.95
CA GLY A 66 8.38 -5.44 2.83
C GLY A 66 7.79 -4.59 3.95
N MET A 67 6.86 -3.69 3.61
CA MET A 67 6.15 -2.86 4.59
C MET A 67 5.35 -3.71 5.59
N ALA A 68 4.62 -4.71 5.10
CA ALA A 68 3.86 -5.62 5.94
C ALA A 68 4.76 -6.45 6.87
N SER A 69 5.93 -6.91 6.38
CA SER A 69 6.91 -7.62 7.21
C SER A 69 7.39 -6.80 8.40
N GLU A 70 7.64 -5.50 8.20
CA GLU A 70 8.01 -4.58 9.28
C GLU A 70 6.86 -4.33 10.27
N LEU A 71 5.63 -4.66 9.91
CA LEU A 71 4.44 -4.57 10.75
C LEU A 71 3.99 -5.94 11.27
N ASP A 72 4.94 -6.87 11.39
CA ASP A 72 4.83 -8.19 11.99
C ASP A 72 3.99 -9.21 11.18
N PHE A 73 3.65 -8.93 9.91
CA PHE A 73 3.19 -9.97 9.01
C PHE A 73 4.33 -10.93 8.68
N ARG A 74 4.04 -12.21 8.62
CA ARG A 74 5.03 -13.23 8.27
C ARG A 74 4.65 -13.87 6.94
N PHE A 75 5.63 -13.91 6.04
CA PHE A 75 5.51 -14.60 4.77
C PHE A 75 6.30 -15.90 4.85
N LEU A 76 5.69 -17.00 4.48
CA LEU A 76 6.28 -18.33 4.54
C LEU A 76 6.44 -18.89 3.14
N ASP A 77 7.57 -19.57 2.90
CA ASP A 77 7.81 -20.36 1.70
C ASP A 77 7.14 -21.76 1.80
N LYS A 78 7.24 -22.55 0.74
CA LYS A 78 6.73 -23.94 0.68
C LYS A 78 7.31 -24.88 1.73
N ASN A 79 8.41 -24.53 2.39
CA ASN A 79 9.03 -25.28 3.47
C ASN A 79 8.67 -24.71 4.86
N ASN A 80 7.74 -23.77 4.93
CA ASN A 80 7.37 -23.00 6.14
C ASN A 80 8.52 -22.17 6.72
N ASN A 81 9.54 -21.79 5.94
CA ASN A 81 10.54 -20.84 6.36
C ASN A 81 10.01 -19.42 6.18
N SER A 82 10.22 -18.56 7.18
CA SER A 82 9.86 -17.16 7.09
C SER A 82 10.92 -16.39 6.30
N PHE A 83 10.48 -15.50 5.41
CA PHE A 83 11.34 -14.61 4.65
C PHE A 83 10.64 -13.27 4.39
N VAL A 84 11.38 -12.27 3.93
CA VAL A 84 10.83 -10.98 3.49
C VAL A 84 10.77 -10.98 1.97
N PRO A 85 9.57 -11.02 1.36
CA PRO A 85 9.44 -11.04 -0.09
C PRO A 85 9.87 -9.70 -0.71
N VAL A 86 10.42 -9.79 -1.90
CA VAL A 86 10.66 -8.68 -2.84
C VAL A 86 9.98 -9.01 -4.17
N GLY A 87 9.90 -8.07 -5.10
CA GLY A 87 9.20 -8.28 -6.37
C GLY A 87 9.52 -9.61 -7.07
N GLY A 88 10.81 -9.97 -7.13
CA GLY A 88 11.28 -11.20 -7.77
C GLY A 88 10.95 -12.48 -7.02
N THR A 89 10.60 -12.42 -5.73
CA THR A 89 10.32 -13.57 -4.88
C THR A 89 8.88 -13.66 -4.37
N LEU A 90 7.97 -12.80 -4.86
CA LEU A 90 6.55 -12.88 -4.54
C LEU A 90 5.94 -14.24 -4.90
N ILE A 91 6.42 -14.84 -5.97
CA ILE A 91 5.97 -16.16 -6.44
C ILE A 91 6.31 -17.32 -5.48
N ASP A 92 7.27 -17.09 -4.56
CA ASP A 92 7.70 -18.09 -3.58
C ASP A 92 6.90 -18.03 -2.28
N VAL A 93 5.99 -17.06 -2.12
CA VAL A 93 5.11 -16.96 -0.95
C VAL A 93 4.06 -18.06 -0.99
N GLU A 94 4.06 -18.92 0.02
CA GLU A 94 3.04 -19.96 0.17
C GLU A 94 1.96 -19.56 1.16
N HIS A 95 2.31 -18.86 2.26
CA HIS A 95 1.35 -18.40 3.27
C HIS A 95 1.67 -17.01 3.79
N ILE A 96 0.61 -16.27 4.14
CA ILE A 96 0.68 -15.01 4.88
C ILE A 96 0.04 -15.21 6.25
N ILE A 97 0.79 -14.94 7.30
CA ILE A 97 0.31 -14.97 8.68
C ILE A 97 0.22 -13.53 9.20
N PRO A 98 -0.98 -13.04 9.53
CA PRO A 98 -1.14 -11.71 10.09
C PRO A 98 -0.56 -11.63 11.51
N PRO A 99 -0.20 -10.43 11.99
CA PRO A 99 0.24 -10.22 13.36
C PRO A 99 -0.91 -10.44 14.35
N GLU A 100 -0.57 -10.86 15.57
CA GLU A 100 -1.55 -10.97 16.67
C GLU A 100 -2.17 -9.61 17.04
N LYS A 101 -1.41 -8.53 16.86
CA LYS A 101 -1.82 -7.15 17.13
C LYS A 101 -1.51 -6.29 15.92
N PRO A 102 -2.45 -6.17 14.97
CA PRO A 102 -2.26 -5.31 13.81
C PRO A 102 -2.19 -3.83 14.22
N VAL A 103 -1.71 -2.99 13.32
CA VAL A 103 -1.74 -1.54 13.48
C VAL A 103 -3.21 -1.08 13.49
N ASP A 104 -3.67 -0.63 14.67
CA ASP A 104 -5.08 -0.25 14.93
C ASP A 104 -5.27 1.27 14.79
N ILE A 105 -4.80 1.85 13.68
CA ILE A 105 -5.09 3.24 13.31
C ILE A 105 -5.38 3.30 11.81
N PRO A 106 -6.23 4.24 11.35
CA PRO A 106 -6.53 4.40 9.94
C PRO A 106 -5.26 4.71 9.13
N VAL A 107 -5.04 3.92 8.07
CA VAL A 107 -4.01 4.18 7.05
C VAL A 107 -4.73 4.50 5.74
N VAL A 108 -4.48 5.68 5.18
CA VAL A 108 -5.08 6.16 3.94
C VAL A 108 -3.98 6.29 2.90
N ALA A 109 -4.11 5.59 1.79
CA ALA A 109 -3.24 5.75 0.65
C ALA A 109 -3.71 6.97 -0.18
N ALA A 110 -2.80 7.92 -0.40
CA ALA A 110 -2.99 8.99 -1.38
C ALA A 110 -2.51 8.45 -2.73
N CYS A 111 -3.49 8.17 -3.60
CA CYS A 111 -3.28 7.57 -4.90
C CYS A 111 -4.23 8.19 -5.91
N ASP A 112 -3.73 8.56 -7.07
CA ASP A 112 -4.46 9.13 -8.20
C ASP A 112 -4.63 8.16 -9.38
N VAL A 113 -4.03 6.96 -9.29
CA VAL A 113 -4.15 5.92 -10.32
C VAL A 113 -5.25 4.91 -9.99
N THR A 114 -5.82 4.33 -11.04
CA THR A 114 -6.89 3.32 -10.94
C THR A 114 -6.47 1.95 -11.48
N ASN A 115 -5.19 1.77 -11.82
CA ASN A 115 -4.66 0.54 -12.37
C ASN A 115 -4.92 -0.66 -11.46
N PRO A 116 -5.28 -1.83 -12.01
CA PRO A 116 -5.41 -3.06 -11.24
C PRO A 116 -4.04 -3.54 -10.74
N LEU A 117 -4.04 -4.50 -9.81
CA LEU A 117 -2.81 -5.03 -9.24
C LEU A 117 -1.94 -5.73 -10.29
N PHE A 118 -2.53 -6.55 -11.16
CA PHE A 118 -1.85 -7.36 -12.17
C PHE A 118 -2.57 -7.32 -13.52
N GLY A 119 -1.98 -7.95 -14.54
CA GLY A 119 -2.48 -7.95 -15.92
C GLY A 119 -1.88 -6.84 -16.77
N VAL A 120 -2.29 -6.75 -18.04
CA VAL A 120 -1.69 -5.82 -19.03
C VAL A 120 -1.78 -4.35 -18.65
N ASP A 121 -2.81 -3.98 -17.88
CA ASP A 121 -3.01 -2.63 -17.34
C ASP A 121 -2.57 -2.55 -15.86
N GLY A 122 -1.94 -3.59 -15.33
CA GLY A 122 -1.53 -3.71 -13.94
C GLY A 122 -0.17 -3.11 -13.63
N ALA A 123 0.17 -3.14 -12.34
CA ALA A 123 1.35 -2.50 -11.79
C ALA A 123 2.65 -2.86 -12.51
N ALA A 124 2.87 -4.14 -12.82
CA ALA A 124 4.12 -4.59 -13.43
C ALA A 124 4.26 -4.09 -14.87
N TYR A 125 3.23 -4.26 -15.69
CA TYR A 125 3.30 -3.87 -17.10
C TYR A 125 3.37 -2.35 -17.29
N VAL A 126 2.63 -1.59 -16.48
CA VAL A 126 2.54 -0.14 -16.64
C VAL A 126 3.74 0.57 -16.00
N PHE A 127 4.16 0.15 -14.80
CA PHE A 127 5.09 0.95 -14.00
C PHE A 127 6.48 0.31 -13.81
N ALA A 128 6.65 -1.03 -13.92
CA ALA A 128 7.95 -1.64 -13.66
C ALA A 128 9.05 -1.26 -14.70
N PRO A 129 8.75 -0.98 -15.98
CA PRO A 129 9.78 -0.55 -16.93
C PRO A 129 10.52 0.72 -16.50
N GLN A 130 9.81 1.73 -15.98
CA GLN A 130 10.44 2.98 -15.49
C GLN A 130 11.24 2.76 -14.20
N LYS A 131 10.98 1.66 -13.48
CA LYS A 131 11.73 1.22 -12.30
C LYS A 131 12.93 0.34 -12.63
N GLY A 132 13.27 0.21 -13.92
CA GLY A 132 14.45 -0.52 -14.42
C GLY A 132 14.17 -1.96 -14.85
N ALA A 133 12.93 -2.44 -14.85
CA ALA A 133 12.62 -3.80 -15.27
C ALA A 133 12.71 -3.97 -16.81
N ASN A 134 13.35 -5.03 -17.25
CA ASN A 134 13.27 -5.50 -18.62
C ASN A 134 11.99 -6.33 -18.86
N ALA A 135 11.70 -6.71 -20.11
CA ALA A 135 10.47 -7.41 -20.45
C ALA A 135 10.29 -8.78 -19.75
N GLU A 136 11.39 -9.49 -19.48
CA GLU A 136 11.35 -10.77 -18.75
C GLU A 136 11.01 -10.54 -17.27
N GLN A 137 11.62 -9.52 -16.66
CA GLN A 137 11.34 -9.11 -15.28
C GLN A 137 9.91 -8.61 -15.13
N VAL A 138 9.35 -7.84 -16.07
CA VAL A 138 7.94 -7.43 -16.06
C VAL A 138 7.02 -8.65 -16.00
N GLY A 139 7.27 -9.65 -16.85
CA GLY A 139 6.47 -10.89 -16.80
C GLY A 139 6.62 -11.68 -15.49
N LEU A 140 7.80 -11.69 -14.87
CA LEU A 140 8.02 -12.30 -13.55
C LEU A 140 7.24 -11.56 -12.46
N LEU A 141 7.35 -10.23 -12.43
CA LEU A 141 6.68 -9.37 -11.47
C LEU A 141 5.16 -9.49 -11.55
N ASP A 142 4.60 -9.52 -12.76
CA ASP A 142 3.15 -9.66 -12.96
C ASP A 142 2.64 -11.01 -12.44
N ARG A 143 3.35 -12.11 -12.73
CA ARG A 143 3.00 -13.43 -12.18
C ARG A 143 3.09 -13.44 -10.64
N GLY A 144 4.09 -12.76 -10.07
CA GLY A 144 4.23 -12.61 -8.62
C GLY A 144 3.06 -11.86 -7.99
N LEU A 145 2.61 -10.76 -8.61
CA LEU A 145 1.46 -9.98 -8.15
C LEU A 145 0.14 -10.77 -8.26
N HIS A 146 -0.05 -11.52 -9.36
CA HIS A 146 -1.21 -12.40 -9.50
C HIS A 146 -1.24 -13.48 -8.41
N HIS A 147 -0.11 -14.15 -8.20
CA HIS A 147 0.04 -15.15 -7.14
C HIS A 147 -0.25 -14.55 -5.75
N MET A 148 0.27 -13.35 -5.45
CA MET A 148 -0.03 -12.65 -4.20
C MET A 148 -1.52 -12.34 -4.03
N ALA A 149 -2.24 -11.98 -5.11
CA ALA A 149 -3.69 -11.77 -5.05
C ALA A 149 -4.44 -13.02 -4.58
N ASP A 150 -4.05 -14.21 -5.09
CA ASP A 150 -4.62 -15.49 -4.67
C ASP A 150 -4.34 -15.79 -3.19
N ILE A 151 -3.09 -15.54 -2.74
CA ILE A 151 -2.69 -15.76 -1.35
C ILE A 151 -3.43 -14.80 -0.40
N LEU A 152 -3.51 -13.51 -0.76
CA LEU A 152 -4.25 -12.50 0.02
C LEU A 152 -5.73 -12.87 0.17
N LYS A 153 -6.35 -13.38 -0.90
CA LYS A 153 -7.73 -13.84 -0.88
C LYS A 153 -7.91 -15.07 0.01
N ARG A 154 -6.99 -16.03 -0.07
CA ARG A 154 -7.05 -17.28 0.69
C ARG A 154 -6.78 -17.08 2.18
N ASP A 155 -5.69 -16.38 2.52
CA ASP A 155 -5.19 -16.34 3.90
C ASP A 155 -5.76 -15.17 4.71
N LEU A 156 -6.07 -14.04 4.05
CA LEU A 156 -6.56 -12.82 4.69
C LEU A 156 -8.01 -12.48 4.31
N ASN A 157 -8.67 -13.30 3.48
CA ASN A 157 -10.02 -13.02 2.93
C ASN A 157 -10.11 -11.64 2.27
N PHE A 158 -9.02 -11.21 1.60
CA PHE A 158 -8.92 -9.91 0.94
C PHE A 158 -8.87 -10.07 -0.58
N ASN A 159 -9.92 -9.57 -1.27
CA ASN A 159 -9.99 -9.61 -2.73
C ASN A 159 -9.44 -8.32 -3.34
N SER A 160 -8.25 -8.38 -3.91
CA SER A 160 -7.58 -7.27 -4.59
C SER A 160 -7.89 -7.15 -6.09
N GLU A 161 -8.52 -8.18 -6.72
CA GLU A 161 -8.71 -8.26 -8.17
C GLU A 161 -9.52 -7.08 -8.75
N ASN A 162 -10.56 -6.65 -8.02
CA ASN A 162 -11.49 -5.62 -8.46
C ASN A 162 -11.31 -4.29 -7.73
N LEU A 163 -10.19 -4.10 -7.03
CA LEU A 163 -9.93 -2.87 -6.29
C LEU A 163 -9.24 -1.85 -7.20
N PRO A 164 -9.93 -0.75 -7.60
CA PRO A 164 -9.29 0.31 -8.35
C PRO A 164 -8.12 0.91 -7.56
N GLY A 165 -6.97 1.09 -8.19
CA GLY A 165 -5.76 1.58 -7.54
C GLY A 165 -4.99 0.52 -6.75
N ALA A 166 -5.36 -0.78 -6.83
CA ALA A 166 -4.56 -1.84 -6.22
C ALA A 166 -3.15 -1.90 -6.81
N GLY A 167 -2.98 -1.53 -8.06
CA GLY A 167 -1.68 -1.44 -8.74
C GLY A 167 -0.79 -0.32 -8.21
N ALA A 168 -1.33 0.70 -7.58
CA ALA A 168 -0.54 1.78 -6.99
C ALA A 168 0.34 1.31 -5.83
N ALA A 169 -0.04 0.27 -5.12
CA ALA A 169 0.76 -0.33 -4.07
C ALA A 169 1.99 -1.09 -4.58
N GLY A 170 1.99 -1.48 -5.82
CA GLY A 170 3.11 -2.14 -6.50
C GLY A 170 3.67 -1.33 -7.64
N GLY A 171 3.04 -0.21 -7.99
CA GLY A 171 3.45 0.66 -9.06
C GLY A 171 2.95 2.07 -8.82
N GLU A 172 3.70 3.03 -9.20
CA GLU A 172 3.41 4.43 -9.06
C GLU A 172 3.47 5.16 -10.36
N ASP A 173 2.62 6.18 -10.37
CA ASP A 173 2.47 7.07 -11.47
C ASP A 173 3.58 8.11 -11.53
N ASP A 174 4.29 8.16 -12.62
CA ASP A 174 5.01 9.34 -13.10
C ASP A 174 4.17 10.02 -14.18
N ALA A 175 2.98 10.37 -13.85
CA ALA A 175 2.30 11.35 -14.65
C ALA A 175 2.83 12.73 -14.26
N ASP A 176 3.70 13.20 -15.08
CA ASP A 176 3.93 14.62 -15.27
C ASP A 176 5.22 15.23 -14.71
N ALA A 177 6.29 15.01 -15.43
CA ALA A 177 7.32 16.03 -15.62
C ALA A 177 6.79 17.26 -16.38
N ALA A 178 5.54 17.65 -16.24
CA ALA A 178 4.97 18.86 -16.82
C ALA A 178 4.15 19.61 -15.79
N GLY A 179 4.85 20.33 -14.91
CA GLY A 179 4.42 21.63 -14.37
C GLY A 179 2.97 21.78 -13.97
N ARG A 180 2.54 21.19 -12.82
CA ARG A 180 1.45 21.78 -12.05
C ARG A 180 1.87 22.04 -10.62
N SER A 181 2.13 23.30 -10.37
CA SER A 181 2.28 23.90 -9.04
C SER A 181 1.06 23.55 -8.19
N ALA A 182 1.32 23.10 -6.96
CA ALA A 182 0.31 22.88 -5.93
C ALA A 182 -0.26 24.23 -5.43
N THR A 183 -0.98 24.94 -6.31
CA THR A 183 -1.71 26.18 -5.97
C THR A 183 -2.99 26.29 -6.79
N ASP A 184 -3.93 25.33 -6.63
CA ASP A 184 -5.33 25.60 -6.93
C ASP A 184 -6.19 24.80 -5.93
N ALA A 185 -6.22 25.32 -4.72
CA ALA A 185 -7.26 25.00 -3.77
C ALA A 185 -8.47 25.88 -4.12
N ASP A 186 -9.33 25.42 -5.01
CA ASP A 186 -10.76 25.75 -4.92
C ASP A 186 -11.62 24.81 -5.79
N GLY A 187 -12.69 24.28 -5.18
CA GLY A 187 -13.91 23.90 -5.90
C GLY A 187 -14.07 22.48 -6.39
N GLY A 188 -14.38 21.50 -5.49
CA GLY A 188 -15.43 20.55 -5.79
C GLY A 188 -15.08 19.21 -6.41
N ARG A 189 -14.84 18.24 -5.58
CA ARG A 189 -15.48 16.92 -5.42
C ARG A 189 -14.64 16.09 -4.47
N ALA A 190 -15.22 15.78 -3.31
CA ALA A 190 -14.71 14.76 -2.42
C ALA A 190 -14.66 13.43 -3.16
N GLY A 191 -13.50 13.08 -3.71
CA GLY A 191 -13.16 11.72 -4.08
C GLY A 191 -13.17 10.93 -2.75
N GLY A 192 -14.08 9.95 -2.63
CA GLY A 192 -14.22 9.18 -1.41
C GLY A 192 -12.87 8.57 -1.04
N GLU A 193 -12.41 8.84 0.17
CA GLU A 193 -11.24 8.22 0.78
C GLU A 193 -11.44 6.70 0.80
N ARG A 194 -10.92 6.00 -0.20
CA ARG A 194 -10.92 4.54 -0.24
C ARG A 194 -9.54 4.07 0.15
N PRO A 195 -9.40 3.27 1.23
CA PRO A 195 -8.12 2.69 1.56
C PRO A 195 -7.66 1.81 0.39
N GLY A 196 -6.45 2.06 -0.13
CA GLY A 196 -5.81 1.21 -1.14
C GLY A 196 -5.53 -0.21 -0.62
N ALA A 197 -5.14 -1.13 -1.49
CA ALA A 197 -4.85 -2.52 -1.14
C ALA A 197 -3.88 -2.63 0.04
N CYS A 198 -2.79 -1.88 0.05
CA CYS A 198 -1.82 -1.84 1.14
C CYS A 198 -2.43 -1.37 2.45
N ALA A 199 -3.26 -0.32 2.44
CA ALA A 199 -3.89 0.19 3.65
C ALA A 199 -4.86 -0.82 4.27
N ARG A 200 -5.52 -1.65 3.45
CA ARG A 200 -6.41 -2.73 3.93
C ARG A 200 -5.63 -3.93 4.46
N ILE A 201 -4.53 -4.33 3.84
CA ILE A 201 -3.64 -5.36 4.37
C ILE A 201 -3.17 -4.97 5.77
N LEU A 202 -2.80 -3.70 5.97
CA LEU A 202 -2.30 -3.20 7.25
C LEU A 202 -3.35 -3.13 8.35
N SER A 203 -4.62 -2.87 8.01
CA SER A 203 -5.71 -2.75 8.99
C SER A 203 -6.28 -4.09 9.45
N GLY A 204 -5.95 -5.21 8.78
CA GLY A 204 -6.53 -6.53 9.11
C GLY A 204 -8.06 -6.59 9.04
N ALA A 205 -8.72 -5.57 8.45
CA ALA A 205 -10.17 -5.46 8.43
C ALA A 205 -10.77 -6.40 7.37
N PRO A 206 -11.64 -7.36 7.75
CA PRO A 206 -12.39 -8.16 6.78
C PRO A 206 -13.32 -7.27 5.95
N ASP A 207 -13.57 -7.65 4.70
CA ASP A 207 -14.59 -7.03 3.85
C ASP A 207 -15.95 -7.06 4.56
N GLY A 208 -16.42 -5.93 5.10
CA GLY A 208 -17.74 -5.89 5.73
C GLY A 208 -18.08 -4.74 6.67
N LEU A 209 -17.14 -3.86 7.03
CA LEU A 209 -17.53 -2.67 7.81
C LEU A 209 -17.74 -1.47 6.89
N GLY A 210 -18.90 -1.50 6.21
CA GLY A 210 -19.54 -0.32 5.66
C GLY A 210 -19.78 0.67 6.80
N ALA A 211 -19.57 1.96 6.52
CA ALA A 211 -19.86 3.08 7.43
C ALA A 211 -21.23 2.90 8.09
N ALA A 212 -21.26 2.38 9.31
CA ALA A 212 -22.46 2.36 10.15
C ALA A 212 -22.52 3.71 10.87
N GLY A 213 -23.42 4.51 10.39
CA GLY A 213 -24.18 5.54 10.95
C GLY A 213 -23.79 6.11 12.32
N ALA A 214 -23.38 7.38 12.33
CA ALA A 214 -23.63 8.25 13.47
C ALA A 214 -25.14 8.38 13.64
N ALA A 215 -25.71 7.52 14.45
CA ALA A 215 -27.10 7.68 14.90
C ALA A 215 -27.15 8.84 15.91
N ALA A 216 -27.84 9.87 15.49
CA ALA A 216 -28.23 10.98 16.34
C ALA A 216 -28.96 10.46 17.61
N GLY A 217 -28.34 10.65 18.77
CA GLY A 217 -28.99 10.53 20.05
C GLY A 217 -30.01 11.64 20.19
N GLY A 218 -31.30 11.28 20.13
CA GLY A 218 -32.39 12.19 20.41
C GLY A 218 -32.34 12.73 21.84
N MET A 219 -32.43 14.04 21.97
CA MET A 219 -32.70 14.74 23.23
C MET A 219 -34.08 14.34 23.70
N GLY A 220 -34.10 13.63 24.82
CA GLY A 220 -35.33 13.41 25.60
C GLY A 220 -35.72 14.70 26.30
N ASP A 221 -36.88 15.16 25.97
CA ASP A 221 -37.59 16.27 26.58
C ASP A 221 -37.91 15.92 28.05
N VAL A 222 -37.58 16.79 28.97
CA VAL A 222 -38.01 16.74 30.38
C VAL A 222 -38.67 18.08 30.68
N SER A 223 -39.98 18.07 30.83
CA SER A 223 -40.74 19.12 31.47
C SER A 223 -42.02 18.53 32.03
N PRO A 224 -42.59 19.16 33.03
CA PRO A 224 -42.10 19.74 34.28
C PRO A 224 -42.44 18.88 35.49
#